data_8fb4839adf1416ea67b4f4295f2c9550
#
_entry.id   8fb4839adf1416ea67b4f4295f2c9550
#
_cell.length_a   1.000
_cell.length_b   1.000
_cell.length_c   1.000
_cell.angle_alpha   90.00
_cell.angle_beta   90.00
_cell.angle_gamma   90.00
#
_symmetry.space_group_name_H-M   'P 1'
#
loop_
_entity.id
_entity.type
_entity.pdbx_description
1 polymer ?
#
loop_
_entity_poly.entity_id
_entity_poly.type
_entity_poly.pdbx_seq_one_letter_code
_entity_poly.pdbx_strand_id
1 'polypeptide(L)'
;TEPGEAIQLGHEIIVMDEGRVIQQGNSLDVFNAPTTIRCAEVINDPPMNIFSGTIHKGHINLQGDVRLPLPSHLDPLSEGPYRFGLRAADLSINGEIESEVELSEISGSQTILHLRGGIGSFILYEEGVYQYAIGSTVNVSLNPDRIYGFSVQGDLVAAPAPMSKQWR
;
A
#
# COMPACT_ATOMS: atom_id res chain seq x y z
N THR A 1 -13.24 3.27 14.72
CA THR A 1 -13.26 1.80 14.54
C THR A 1 -11.95 1.42 13.90
N GLU A 2 -11.24 0.47 14.47
CA GLU A 2 -9.98 0.01 13.93
C GLU A 2 -10.24 -0.93 12.74
N PRO A 3 -9.69 -0.64 11.54
CA PRO A 3 -9.96 -1.45 10.34
C PRO A 3 -9.59 -2.92 10.53
N GLY A 4 -8.49 -3.21 11.21
CA GLY A 4 -8.03 -4.57 11.47
C GLY A 4 -9.04 -5.41 12.28
N GLU A 5 -9.65 -4.83 13.30
CA GLU A 5 -10.68 -5.50 14.09
C GLU A 5 -11.93 -5.77 13.25
N ALA A 6 -12.36 -4.83 12.44
CA ALA A 6 -13.51 -5.00 11.56
C ALA A 6 -13.31 -6.16 10.57
N ILE A 7 -12.09 -6.30 10.02
CA ILE A 7 -11.74 -7.38 9.09
C ILE A 7 -11.68 -8.73 9.80
N GLN A 8 -11.17 -8.77 11.03
CA GLN A 8 -11.04 -10.02 11.81
C GLN A 8 -12.39 -10.53 12.34
N LEU A 9 -13.24 -9.64 12.81
CA LEU A 9 -14.50 -9.97 13.49
C LEU A 9 -15.68 -10.02 12.53
N GLY A 10 -15.62 -9.31 11.40
CA GLY A 10 -16.71 -9.17 10.46
C GLY A 10 -16.75 -10.26 9.39
N HIS A 11 -17.93 -10.83 9.13
CA HIS A 11 -18.19 -11.60 7.93
C HIS A 11 -18.51 -10.66 6.76
N GLU A 12 -19.24 -9.61 7.06
CA GLU A 12 -19.61 -8.54 6.14
C GLU A 12 -19.28 -7.19 6.78
N ILE A 13 -18.67 -6.30 6.02
CA ILE A 13 -18.30 -4.95 6.45
C ILE A 13 -18.90 -3.90 5.54
N ILE A 14 -19.16 -2.73 6.11
CA ILE A 14 -19.57 -1.53 5.40
C ILE A 14 -18.50 -0.48 5.63
N VAL A 15 -17.86 -0.05 4.54
CA VAL A 15 -16.86 1.03 4.56
C VAL A 15 -17.56 2.34 4.31
N MET A 16 -17.41 3.29 5.22
CA MET A 16 -18.05 4.61 5.15
C MET A 16 -16.99 5.71 5.11
N ASP A 17 -17.25 6.73 4.33
CA ASP A 17 -16.47 7.95 4.29
C ASP A 17 -17.41 9.15 4.15
N GLU A 18 -17.17 10.21 4.91
CA GLU A 18 -17.99 11.44 4.95
C GLU A 18 -19.52 11.16 5.04
N GLY A 19 -19.90 10.15 5.84
CA GLY A 19 -21.31 9.78 6.02
C GLY A 19 -21.93 9.00 4.87
N ARG A 20 -21.16 8.55 3.89
CA ARG A 20 -21.61 7.76 2.74
C ARG A 20 -20.99 6.38 2.74
N VAL A 21 -21.75 5.38 2.31
CA VAL A 21 -21.21 4.04 2.05
C VAL A 21 -20.40 4.09 0.76
N ILE A 22 -19.10 3.74 0.84
CA ILE A 22 -18.21 3.70 -0.33
C ILE A 22 -17.93 2.29 -0.81
N GLN A 23 -18.02 1.27 0.07
CA GLN A 23 -17.98 -0.15 -0.31
C GLN A 23 -18.65 -1.00 0.76
N GLN A 24 -19.24 -2.14 0.37
CA GLN A 24 -19.83 -3.13 1.26
C GLN A 24 -19.59 -4.52 0.70
N GLY A 25 -19.38 -5.50 1.57
CA GLY A 25 -19.23 -6.91 1.19
C GLY A 25 -18.51 -7.74 2.23
N ASN A 26 -18.13 -8.95 1.84
CA ASN A 26 -17.32 -9.82 2.69
C ASN A 26 -16.02 -9.12 3.10
N SER A 27 -15.65 -9.21 4.35
CA SER A 27 -14.51 -8.46 4.91
C SER A 27 -13.19 -8.71 4.16
N LEU A 28 -12.92 -9.97 3.78
CA LEU A 28 -11.72 -10.32 3.03
C LEU A 28 -11.75 -9.81 1.59
N ASP A 29 -12.91 -9.86 0.95
CA ASP A 29 -13.07 -9.37 -0.43
C ASP A 29 -12.88 -7.87 -0.48
N VAL A 30 -13.50 -7.13 0.44
CA VAL A 30 -13.32 -5.67 0.56
C VAL A 30 -11.86 -5.33 0.86
N PHE A 31 -11.21 -6.07 1.75
CA PHE A 31 -9.79 -5.86 2.05
C PHE A 31 -8.90 -6.15 0.85
N ASN A 32 -9.11 -7.28 0.16
CA ASN A 32 -8.25 -7.68 -0.97
C ASN A 32 -8.53 -6.91 -2.26
N ALA A 33 -9.74 -6.39 -2.45
CA ALA A 33 -10.14 -5.65 -3.65
C ALA A 33 -10.92 -4.37 -3.29
N PRO A 34 -10.26 -3.36 -2.67
CA PRO A 34 -10.89 -2.08 -2.42
C PRO A 34 -11.21 -1.40 -3.75
N THR A 35 -12.48 -1.04 -3.96
CA THR A 35 -12.94 -0.53 -5.27
C THR A 35 -12.36 0.83 -5.66
N THR A 36 -11.89 1.60 -4.67
CA THR A 36 -11.28 2.92 -4.89
C THR A 36 -10.08 3.13 -3.98
N ILE A 37 -9.23 4.09 -4.35
CA ILE A 37 -8.12 4.55 -3.49
C ILE A 37 -8.65 4.95 -2.12
N ARG A 38 -9.77 5.69 -2.07
CA ARG A 38 -10.32 6.13 -0.78
C ARG A 38 -10.74 4.96 0.11
N CYS A 39 -11.35 3.94 -0.47
CA CYS A 39 -11.66 2.72 0.26
C CYS A 39 -10.37 2.03 0.75
N ALA A 40 -9.34 1.92 -0.10
CA ALA A 40 -8.06 1.34 0.26
C ALA A 40 -7.36 2.08 1.42
N GLU A 41 -7.47 3.40 1.46
CA GLU A 41 -6.94 4.21 2.57
C GLU A 41 -7.71 3.94 3.88
N VAL A 42 -9.03 3.93 3.83
CA VAL A 42 -9.89 3.78 5.02
C VAL A 42 -9.78 2.40 5.67
N ILE A 43 -9.63 1.34 4.88
CA ILE A 43 -9.58 -0.04 5.41
C ILE A 43 -8.19 -0.53 5.81
N ASN A 44 -7.17 0.27 5.63
CA ASN A 44 -5.80 -0.05 6.04
C ASN A 44 -5.36 0.89 7.18
N ASP A 45 -4.63 0.32 8.13
CA ASP A 45 -3.97 1.05 9.20
C ASP A 45 -2.55 0.49 9.39
N PRO A 46 -1.50 1.23 9.04
CA PRO A 46 -1.53 2.55 8.39
C PRO A 46 -2.23 2.57 7.02
N PRO A 47 -2.70 3.75 6.55
CA PRO A 47 -3.33 3.88 5.24
C PRO A 47 -2.45 3.36 4.11
N MET A 48 -3.07 2.85 3.03
CA MET A 48 -2.34 2.40 1.85
C MET A 48 -1.53 3.55 1.24
N ASN A 49 -0.26 3.29 0.95
CA ASN A 49 0.57 4.23 0.20
C ASN A 49 0.11 4.29 -1.27
N ILE A 50 -0.02 5.50 -1.81
CA ILE A 50 -0.43 5.72 -3.19
C ILE A 50 0.64 6.51 -3.93
N PHE A 51 1.15 5.93 -5.00
CA PHE A 51 2.19 6.50 -5.85
C PHE A 51 1.64 6.79 -7.24
N SER A 52 2.00 7.92 -7.82
CA SER A 52 1.72 8.20 -9.24
C SER A 52 2.83 7.62 -10.11
N GLY A 53 2.47 7.05 -11.26
CA GLY A 53 3.45 6.49 -12.17
C GLY A 53 2.85 6.09 -13.51
N THR A 54 3.64 5.40 -14.32
CA THR A 54 3.24 4.92 -15.65
C THR A 54 3.63 3.47 -15.84
N ILE A 55 2.83 2.74 -16.61
CA ILE A 55 3.25 1.45 -17.19
C ILE A 55 3.87 1.74 -18.55
N HIS A 56 5.10 1.30 -18.76
CA HIS A 56 5.79 1.43 -20.02
C HIS A 56 6.84 0.33 -20.19
N LYS A 57 6.81 -0.35 -21.34
CA LYS A 57 7.77 -1.42 -21.72
C LYS A 57 7.99 -2.47 -20.64
N GLY A 58 6.89 -3.01 -20.09
CA GLY A 58 6.93 -4.07 -19.08
C GLY A 58 7.46 -3.63 -17.72
N HIS A 59 7.36 -2.35 -17.41
CA HIS A 59 7.79 -1.78 -16.14
C HIS A 59 6.79 -0.76 -15.60
N ILE A 60 6.78 -0.65 -14.28
CA ILE A 60 6.17 0.47 -13.57
C ILE A 60 7.28 1.51 -13.34
N ASN A 61 7.07 2.72 -13.83
CA ASN A 61 7.98 3.84 -13.60
C ASN A 61 7.30 4.81 -12.64
N LEU A 62 7.85 4.95 -11.45
CA LEU A 62 7.40 5.88 -10.42
C LEU A 62 8.20 7.18 -10.48
N GLN A 63 7.81 8.18 -9.69
CA GLN A 63 8.62 9.39 -9.50
C GLN A 63 9.99 9.04 -8.89
N GLY A 64 10.97 9.95 -9.00
CA GLY A 64 12.32 9.75 -8.44
C GLY A 64 13.13 8.68 -9.15
N ASP A 65 12.85 8.43 -10.44
CA ASP A 65 13.55 7.44 -11.28
C ASP A 65 13.45 5.98 -10.77
N VAL A 66 12.46 5.71 -9.93
CA VAL A 66 12.21 4.35 -9.43
C VAL A 66 11.50 3.53 -10.50
N ARG A 67 12.13 2.42 -10.89
CA ARG A 67 11.62 1.49 -11.90
C ARG A 67 11.46 0.10 -11.31
N LEU A 68 10.25 -0.44 -11.41
CA LEU A 68 9.91 -1.78 -10.94
C LEU A 68 9.52 -2.68 -12.10
N PRO A 69 9.78 -4.00 -12.04
CA PRO A 69 9.24 -4.92 -13.03
C PRO A 69 7.70 -4.91 -12.95
N LEU A 70 7.04 -5.02 -14.10
CA LEU A 70 5.58 -5.15 -14.14
C LEU A 70 5.19 -6.55 -13.66
N PRO A 71 4.42 -6.68 -12.57
CA PRO A 71 3.97 -7.99 -12.10
C PRO A 71 2.84 -8.52 -12.99
N SER A 72 2.70 -9.84 -13.06
CA SER A 72 1.79 -10.52 -13.99
C SER A 72 0.33 -10.11 -13.87
N HIS A 73 -0.14 -9.76 -12.68
CA HIS A 73 -1.53 -9.32 -12.48
C HIS A 73 -1.81 -7.92 -13.06
N LEU A 74 -0.77 -7.15 -13.38
CA LEU A 74 -0.87 -5.86 -14.08
C LEU A 74 -0.61 -5.96 -15.58
N ASP A 75 -0.13 -7.11 -16.10
CA ASP A 75 0.14 -7.32 -17.54
C ASP A 75 -1.06 -6.99 -18.45
N PRO A 76 -2.34 -7.23 -18.06
CA PRO A 76 -3.48 -6.88 -18.90
C PRO A 76 -3.71 -5.38 -19.07
N LEU A 77 -3.07 -4.54 -18.26
CA LEU A 77 -3.25 -3.09 -18.33
C LEU A 77 -2.46 -2.49 -19.50
N SER A 78 -3.07 -1.52 -20.18
CA SER A 78 -2.42 -0.78 -21.25
C SER A 78 -1.27 0.09 -20.72
N GLU A 79 -0.31 0.40 -21.56
CA GLU A 79 0.69 1.43 -21.25
C GLU A 79 0.01 2.79 -21.03
N GLY A 80 0.51 3.54 -20.06
CA GLY A 80 -0.04 4.85 -19.72
C GLY A 80 0.04 5.17 -18.23
N PRO A 81 -0.59 6.29 -17.80
CA PRO A 81 -0.56 6.74 -16.42
C PRO A 81 -1.55 5.97 -15.54
N TYR A 82 -1.09 5.65 -14.34
CA TYR A 82 -1.88 4.99 -13.29
C TYR A 82 -1.50 5.54 -11.91
N ARG A 83 -2.28 5.14 -10.91
CA ARG A 83 -1.91 5.28 -9.52
C ARG A 83 -1.68 3.88 -8.95
N PHE A 84 -0.59 3.71 -8.21
CA PHE A 84 -0.18 2.42 -7.67
C PHE A 84 -0.31 2.43 -6.16
N GLY A 85 -1.01 1.43 -5.63
CA GLY A 85 -1.20 1.28 -4.18
C GLY A 85 -0.32 0.19 -3.61
N LEU A 86 0.26 0.43 -2.43
CA LEU A 86 1.03 -0.56 -1.71
C LEU A 86 0.81 -0.41 -0.21
N ARG A 87 0.49 -1.50 0.48
CA ARG A 87 0.33 -1.46 1.93
C ARG A 87 1.67 -1.20 2.62
N ALA A 88 1.64 -0.55 3.76
CA ALA A 88 2.84 -0.25 4.54
C ALA A 88 3.65 -1.52 4.89
N ALA A 89 2.97 -2.66 5.09
CA ALA A 89 3.59 -3.95 5.39
C ALA A 89 4.21 -4.65 4.15
N ASP A 90 3.94 -4.17 2.95
CA ASP A 90 4.50 -4.71 1.71
C ASP A 90 5.76 -3.94 1.25
N LEU A 91 6.22 -3.01 2.07
CA LEU A 91 7.52 -2.36 1.95
C LEU A 91 8.51 -3.01 2.92
N SER A 92 9.80 -2.94 2.61
CA SER A 92 10.85 -3.46 3.50
C SER A 92 12.10 -2.60 3.48
N ILE A 93 12.87 -2.65 4.57
CA ILE A 93 14.21 -2.05 4.66
C ILE A 93 15.21 -2.88 3.84
N ASN A 94 16.36 -2.30 3.53
CA ASN A 94 17.45 -2.88 2.73
C ASN A 94 17.14 -3.00 1.22
N GLY A 95 16.40 -2.02 0.69
CA GLY A 95 16.17 -1.88 -0.74
C GLY A 95 17.13 -0.90 -1.43
N GLU A 96 16.67 -0.33 -2.55
CA GLU A 96 17.44 0.62 -3.37
C GLU A 96 16.90 2.06 -3.33
N ILE A 97 15.70 2.26 -2.76
CA ILE A 97 15.06 3.58 -2.70
C ILE A 97 15.53 4.31 -1.45
N GLU A 98 16.44 5.25 -1.63
CA GLU A 98 16.93 6.10 -0.56
C GLU A 98 15.81 7.00 -0.02
N SER A 99 15.61 7.01 1.30
CA SER A 99 14.54 7.73 1.95
C SER A 99 14.97 8.24 3.32
N GLU A 100 14.51 9.44 3.67
CA GLU A 100 14.74 10.05 4.97
C GLU A 100 13.64 9.67 5.96
N VAL A 101 14.01 9.36 7.19
CA VAL A 101 13.08 9.11 8.30
C VAL A 101 12.55 10.43 8.83
N GLU A 102 11.26 10.73 8.58
CA GLU A 102 10.59 11.92 9.12
C GLU A 102 10.02 11.68 10.53
N LEU A 103 9.54 10.45 10.77
CA LEU A 103 9.00 10.03 12.05
C LEU A 103 9.18 8.52 12.23
N SER A 104 9.46 8.08 13.44
CA SER A 104 9.51 6.68 13.83
C SER A 104 8.62 6.47 15.06
N GLU A 105 7.61 5.64 14.92
CA GLU A 105 6.65 5.31 15.98
C GLU A 105 6.78 3.84 16.34
N ILE A 106 6.72 3.54 17.64
CA ILE A 106 6.67 2.17 18.15
C ILE A 106 5.26 1.94 18.72
N SER A 107 4.54 0.99 18.13
CA SER A 107 3.21 0.59 18.57
C SER A 107 3.20 -0.90 18.93
N GLY A 108 3.22 -1.20 20.22
CA GLY A 108 3.33 -2.56 20.70
C GLY A 108 4.63 -3.23 20.28
N SER A 109 4.54 -4.28 19.46
CA SER A 109 5.67 -5.04 18.90
C SER A 109 6.06 -4.61 17.49
N GLN A 110 5.68 -3.42 17.06
CA GLN A 110 5.77 -2.98 15.67
C GLN A 110 6.44 -1.62 15.58
N THR A 111 7.12 -1.37 14.47
CA THR A 111 7.70 -0.07 14.14
C THR A 111 7.04 0.48 12.87
N ILE A 112 6.57 1.71 12.95
CA ILE A 112 5.96 2.43 11.83
C ILE A 112 6.89 3.59 11.48
N LEU A 113 7.34 3.65 10.24
CA LEU A 113 8.21 4.69 9.72
C LEU A 113 7.45 5.57 8.74
N HIS A 114 7.46 6.87 9.00
CA HIS A 114 7.08 7.88 8.01
C HIS A 114 8.34 8.32 7.28
N LEU A 115 8.34 8.10 5.98
CA LEU A 115 9.51 8.25 5.13
C LEU A 115 9.24 9.25 4.01
N ARG A 116 10.29 9.96 3.59
CA ARG A 116 10.29 10.82 2.42
C ARG A 116 11.45 10.44 1.50
N GLY A 117 11.13 10.16 0.25
CA GLY A 117 12.11 9.83 -0.79
C GLY A 117 11.74 10.43 -2.14
N GLY A 118 12.46 10.03 -3.19
CA GLY A 118 12.18 10.47 -4.56
C GLY A 118 10.77 10.15 -5.05
N ILE A 119 10.14 9.12 -4.50
CA ILE A 119 8.75 8.72 -4.80
C ILE A 119 7.69 9.50 -4.00
N GLY A 120 8.09 10.45 -3.15
CA GLY A 120 7.23 11.21 -2.25
C GLY A 120 7.28 10.73 -0.81
N SER A 121 6.25 11.06 -0.03
CA SER A 121 6.09 10.59 1.36
C SER A 121 5.29 9.30 1.39
N PHE A 122 5.72 8.36 2.23
CA PHE A 122 5.07 7.06 2.38
C PHE A 122 5.34 6.46 3.77
N ILE A 123 4.58 5.43 4.11
CA ILE A 123 4.66 4.77 5.41
C ILE A 123 5.13 3.33 5.20
N LEU A 124 6.09 2.91 6.01
CA LEU A 124 6.58 1.54 6.10
C LEU A 124 6.25 0.97 7.47
N TYR A 125 5.73 -0.25 7.48
CA TYR A 125 5.44 -1.03 8.68
C TYR A 125 6.42 -2.19 8.78
N GLU A 126 7.03 -2.36 9.94
CA GLU A 126 7.99 -3.41 10.23
C GLU A 126 7.62 -4.15 11.52
N GLU A 127 7.60 -5.48 11.47
CA GLU A 127 7.46 -6.29 12.69
C GLU A 127 8.74 -6.19 13.51
N GLY A 128 8.58 -5.96 14.80
CA GLY A 128 9.69 -5.77 15.73
C GLY A 128 9.81 -4.34 16.22
N VAL A 129 10.62 -4.16 17.23
CA VAL A 129 10.89 -2.86 17.86
C VAL A 129 12.28 -2.40 17.42
N TYR A 130 12.32 -1.43 16.51
CA TYR A 130 13.55 -0.86 15.98
C TYR A 130 13.59 0.64 16.26
N GLN A 131 14.78 1.17 16.51
CA GLN A 131 14.99 2.60 16.70
C GLN A 131 15.64 3.19 15.47
N TYR A 132 14.92 4.11 14.83
CA TYR A 132 15.43 4.89 13.71
C TYR A 132 15.52 6.36 14.13
N ALA A 133 16.69 6.97 13.90
CA ALA A 133 16.86 8.39 14.20
C ALA A 133 16.10 9.23 13.15
N ILE A 134 15.35 10.24 13.61
CA ILE A 134 14.72 11.22 12.72
C ILE A 134 15.83 11.95 11.93
N GLY A 135 15.62 12.13 10.64
CA GLY A 135 16.58 12.69 9.70
C GLY A 135 17.65 11.69 9.21
N SER A 136 17.66 10.44 9.71
CA SER A 136 18.54 9.41 9.16
C SER A 136 18.02 8.89 7.83
N THR A 137 18.93 8.34 7.03
CA THR A 137 18.61 7.74 5.73
C THR A 137 18.46 6.24 5.87
N VAL A 138 17.41 5.70 5.26
CA VAL A 138 17.16 4.27 5.10
C VAL A 138 16.94 3.95 3.63
N ASN A 139 17.27 2.73 3.22
CA ASN A 139 17.00 2.23 1.88
C ASN A 139 15.80 1.29 1.90
N VAL A 140 14.82 1.54 1.05
CA VAL A 140 13.53 0.83 1.03
C VAL A 140 13.35 0.07 -0.27
N SER A 141 12.75 -1.10 -0.20
CA SER A 141 12.24 -1.82 -1.37
C SER A 141 10.71 -1.88 -1.35
N LEU A 142 10.13 -1.83 -2.54
CA LEU A 142 8.71 -2.04 -2.79
C LEU A 142 8.53 -3.46 -3.34
N ASN A 143 7.52 -4.19 -2.86
CA ASN A 143 7.20 -5.52 -3.39
C ASN A 143 6.27 -5.40 -4.61
N PRO A 144 6.75 -5.63 -5.85
CA PRO A 144 5.94 -5.46 -7.06
C PRO A 144 4.74 -6.40 -7.09
N ASP A 145 4.87 -7.61 -6.54
CA ASP A 145 3.81 -8.63 -6.55
C ASP A 145 2.61 -8.27 -5.65
N ARG A 146 2.77 -7.24 -4.80
CA ARG A 146 1.72 -6.75 -3.90
C ARG A 146 1.11 -5.42 -4.34
N ILE A 147 1.53 -4.87 -5.47
CA ILE A 147 1.07 -3.57 -5.98
C ILE A 147 -0.37 -3.67 -6.50
N TYR A 148 -1.20 -2.72 -6.08
CA TYR A 148 -2.53 -2.46 -6.63
C TYR A 148 -2.43 -1.46 -7.77
N GLY A 149 -3.15 -1.71 -8.87
CA GLY A 149 -3.33 -0.73 -9.94
C GLY A 149 -4.66 0.00 -9.80
N PHE A 150 -4.62 1.33 -9.79
CA PHE A 150 -5.80 2.18 -9.86
C PHE A 150 -5.73 3.07 -11.11
N SER A 151 -6.89 3.38 -11.67
CA SER A 151 -6.99 4.38 -12.73
C SER A 151 -6.52 5.76 -12.22
N VAL A 152 -6.32 6.70 -13.14
CA VAL A 152 -6.00 8.09 -12.77
C VAL A 152 -7.11 8.72 -11.90
N GLN A 153 -8.37 8.28 -12.11
CA GLN A 153 -9.53 8.72 -11.33
C GLN A 153 -9.60 8.07 -9.94
N GLY A 154 -8.84 7.00 -9.71
CA GLY A 154 -8.76 6.33 -8.41
C GLY A 154 -9.60 5.08 -8.28
N ASP A 155 -10.14 4.54 -9.38
CA ASP A 155 -10.88 3.29 -9.39
C ASP A 155 -9.92 2.10 -9.51
N LEU A 156 -10.18 1.01 -8.78
CA LEU A 156 -9.38 -0.21 -8.88
C LEU A 156 -9.48 -0.81 -10.28
N VAL A 157 -8.34 -1.05 -10.91
CA VAL A 157 -8.25 -1.72 -12.23
C VAL A 157 -7.53 -3.06 -12.17
N ALA A 158 -6.69 -3.28 -11.17
CA ALA A 158 -6.07 -4.58 -10.90
C ALA A 158 -5.64 -4.70 -9.45
N ALA A 159 -5.84 -5.88 -8.86
CA ALA A 159 -5.41 -6.21 -7.52
C ALA A 159 -4.41 -7.37 -7.53
N PRO A 160 -3.46 -7.42 -6.58
CA PRO A 160 -2.60 -8.59 -6.41
C PRO A 160 -3.41 -9.82 -5.96
N ALA A 161 -2.81 -11.00 -6.07
CA ALA A 161 -3.43 -12.23 -5.56
C ALA A 161 -3.87 -12.05 -4.10
N PRO A 162 -5.07 -12.54 -3.72
CA PRO A 162 -5.57 -12.45 -2.35
C PRO A 162 -4.56 -13.02 -1.37
N MET A 163 -4.39 -12.38 -0.22
CA MET A 163 -3.67 -13.00 0.89
C MET A 163 -4.45 -14.24 1.33
N SER A 164 -3.84 -15.42 1.21
CA SER A 164 -4.44 -16.66 1.70
C SER A 164 -4.63 -16.56 3.21
N LYS A 165 -5.76 -17.08 3.72
CA LYS A 165 -6.01 -17.22 5.16
C LYS A 165 -4.88 -18.07 5.79
N GLN A 166 -3.84 -17.45 6.27
CA GLN A 166 -2.93 -18.05 7.26
C GLN A 166 -3.11 -17.33 8.59
N TRP A 167 -4.30 -17.47 9.15
CA TRP A 167 -4.47 -17.25 10.58
C TRP A 167 -4.16 -18.58 11.26
N ARG A 168 -2.98 -18.72 11.84
CA ARG A 168 -2.66 -19.77 12.81
C ARG A 168 -2.68 -19.20 14.20
#